data_f23873abbac6834ec18558bfd9b33e3f
#
_entry.id   f23873abbac6834ec18558bfd9b33e3f
#
_cell.length_a   1.000
_cell.length_b   1.000
_cell.length_c   1.000
_cell.angle_alpha   90.00
_cell.angle_beta   90.00
_cell.angle_gamma   90.00
#
_symmetry.space_group_name_H-M   'P 1'
#
loop_
_entity.id
_entity.type
_entity.pdbx_description
1 polymer ?
#
loop_
_entity_poly.entity_id
_entity_poly.type
_entity_poly.pdbx_seq_one_letter_code
_entity_poly.pdbx_strand_id
1 'polypeptide(L)'
;MINMIWAMDENHLIGDGDRIPWHIKEDLVYYKNKTKGQVVLMGEATYYSLKGYYKTRPLPYGTIYVASINKELKLEDAIVINDIDSFLRDYKDELWVVGGATIYKLSLPYADRLYISFVKGEHKGDKYFPEIDFSKYNLTWQNETEEVRYTLYERV
;
A
#
# COMPACT_ATOMS: atom_id res chain seq x y z
N MET A 1 -9.17 8.50 -8.78
CA MET A 1 -9.27 8.35 -7.33
C MET A 1 -8.09 7.56 -6.78
N ILE A 2 -7.40 8.14 -5.82
CA ILE A 2 -6.19 7.55 -5.25
C ILE A 2 -6.57 6.80 -3.97
N ASN A 3 -6.40 5.47 -3.99
CA ASN A 3 -6.67 4.59 -2.85
C ASN A 3 -5.33 4.14 -2.28
N MET A 4 -5.19 4.18 -0.97
CA MET A 4 -4.06 3.57 -0.27
C MET A 4 -4.56 2.35 0.49
N ILE A 5 -3.78 1.28 0.50
CA ILE A 5 -4.15 0.05 1.21
C ILE A 5 -2.93 -0.50 1.95
N TRP A 6 -3.12 -0.79 3.25
CA TRP A 6 -2.06 -1.37 4.07
C TRP A 6 -2.63 -1.96 5.36
N ALA A 7 -1.79 -2.73 6.03
CA ALA A 7 -2.08 -3.23 7.38
C ALA A 7 -1.06 -2.64 8.35
N MET A 8 -1.50 -2.32 9.56
CA MET A 8 -0.63 -1.86 10.63
C MET A 8 -1.20 -2.30 11.97
N ASP A 9 -0.33 -2.42 12.99
CA ASP A 9 -0.81 -2.71 14.33
C ASP A 9 -1.33 -1.44 15.04
N GLU A 10 -1.72 -1.56 16.29
CA GLU A 10 -2.27 -0.44 17.05
C GLU A 10 -1.26 0.69 17.27
N ASN A 11 0.04 0.41 17.12
CA ASN A 11 1.11 1.40 17.22
C ASN A 11 1.57 1.92 15.85
N HIS A 12 0.84 1.61 14.79
CA HIS A 12 1.13 1.99 13.40
C HIS A 12 2.39 1.33 12.83
N LEU A 13 2.80 0.19 13.39
CA LEU A 13 3.90 -0.62 12.87
C LEU A 13 3.48 -1.29 11.57
N ILE A 14 4.32 -1.23 10.54
CA ILE A 14 4.03 -1.83 9.22
C ILE A 14 5.11 -2.80 8.74
N GLY A 15 6.27 -2.85 9.39
CA GLY A 15 7.33 -3.71 8.93
C GLY A 15 8.41 -3.97 9.96
N ASP A 16 9.17 -5.04 9.73
CA ASP A 16 10.34 -5.44 10.50
C ASP A 16 11.43 -5.82 9.50
N GLY A 17 12.32 -4.86 9.20
CA GLY A 17 13.27 -5.03 8.10
C GLY A 17 12.51 -5.09 6.77
N ASP A 18 12.71 -6.19 6.02
CA ASP A 18 12.00 -6.47 4.78
C ASP A 18 10.81 -7.42 4.96
N ARG A 19 10.44 -7.69 6.23
CA ARG A 19 9.36 -8.62 6.58
C ARG A 19 8.15 -7.89 7.11
N ILE A 20 6.99 -8.55 6.98
CA ILE A 20 5.76 -8.14 7.65
C ILE A 20 5.78 -8.79 9.05
N PRO A 21 5.52 -8.03 10.14
CA PRO A 21 5.67 -8.53 11.51
C PRO A 21 4.69 -9.63 11.94
N TRP A 22 3.68 -9.92 11.11
CA TRP A 22 2.64 -10.90 11.41
C TRP A 22 2.33 -11.74 10.17
N HIS A 23 1.66 -12.88 10.42
CA HIS A 23 1.20 -13.76 9.36
C HIS A 23 -0.28 -14.03 9.56
N ILE A 24 -1.13 -13.25 8.91
CA ILE A 24 -2.59 -13.35 9.03
C ILE A 24 -3.16 -13.59 7.64
N LYS A 25 -3.57 -14.83 7.39
CA LYS A 25 -4.04 -15.26 6.09
C LYS A 25 -5.26 -14.46 5.61
N GLU A 26 -6.21 -14.16 6.50
CA GLU A 26 -7.41 -13.42 6.11
C GLU A 26 -7.07 -12.02 5.60
N ASP A 27 -6.07 -11.37 6.19
CA ASP A 27 -5.64 -10.04 5.75
C ASP A 27 -4.97 -10.09 4.37
N LEU A 28 -4.17 -11.12 4.14
CA LEU A 28 -3.54 -11.33 2.84
C LEU A 28 -4.59 -11.55 1.74
N VAL A 29 -5.63 -12.34 2.03
CA VAL A 29 -6.75 -12.57 1.11
C VAL A 29 -7.50 -11.27 0.85
N TYR A 30 -7.76 -10.49 1.90
CA TYR A 30 -8.43 -9.19 1.78
C TYR A 30 -7.66 -8.26 0.85
N TYR A 31 -6.36 -8.12 1.07
CA TYR A 31 -5.48 -7.29 0.24
C TYR A 31 -5.51 -7.75 -1.22
N LYS A 32 -5.34 -9.05 -1.45
CA LYS A 32 -5.34 -9.62 -2.80
C LYS A 32 -6.65 -9.38 -3.53
N ASN A 33 -7.77 -9.54 -2.83
CA ASN A 33 -9.09 -9.31 -3.42
C ASN A 33 -9.30 -7.85 -3.83
N LYS A 34 -8.77 -6.91 -3.05
CA LYS A 34 -8.90 -5.47 -3.36
C LYS A 34 -8.01 -5.04 -4.52
N THR A 35 -6.85 -5.64 -4.67
CA THR A 35 -5.83 -5.16 -5.62
C THR A 35 -5.71 -6.00 -6.89
N LYS A 36 -6.30 -7.20 -6.92
CA LYS A 36 -6.22 -8.10 -8.07
C LYS A 36 -6.73 -7.43 -9.35
N GLY A 37 -5.87 -7.41 -10.37
CA GLY A 37 -6.23 -6.83 -11.66
C GLY A 37 -6.30 -5.31 -11.69
N GLN A 38 -6.00 -4.65 -10.57
CA GLN A 38 -6.07 -3.20 -10.46
C GLN A 38 -4.77 -2.53 -10.93
N VAL A 39 -4.86 -1.23 -11.20
CA VAL A 39 -3.67 -0.41 -11.44
C VAL A 39 -3.05 -0.08 -10.08
N VAL A 40 -1.77 -0.40 -9.91
CA VAL A 40 -1.08 -0.22 -8.63
C VAL A 40 0.15 0.67 -8.79
N LEU A 41 0.48 1.37 -7.70
CA LEU A 41 1.72 2.13 -7.54
C LEU A 41 2.47 1.57 -6.36
N MET A 42 3.75 1.28 -6.55
CA MET A 42 4.64 0.80 -5.50
C MET A 42 6.03 1.41 -5.65
N GLY A 43 6.80 1.35 -4.59
CA GLY A 43 8.21 1.73 -4.64
C GLY A 43 9.06 0.61 -5.20
N GLU A 44 10.28 0.95 -5.58
CA GLU A 44 11.23 0.01 -6.17
C GLU A 44 11.52 -1.17 -5.24
N ALA A 45 11.74 -0.91 -3.95
CA ALA A 45 12.02 -1.98 -2.97
C ALA A 45 10.85 -2.96 -2.85
N THR A 46 9.61 -2.45 -2.82
CA THR A 46 8.41 -3.30 -2.77
C THR A 46 8.29 -4.14 -4.04
N TYR A 47 8.58 -3.55 -5.19
CA TYR A 47 8.56 -4.28 -6.46
C TYR A 47 9.52 -5.49 -6.43
N TYR A 48 10.76 -5.29 -6.02
CA TYR A 48 11.73 -6.38 -5.95
C TYR A 48 11.37 -7.43 -4.90
N SER A 49 10.81 -7.01 -3.79
CA SER A 49 10.33 -7.92 -2.76
C SER A 49 9.23 -8.84 -3.30
N LEU A 50 8.26 -8.28 -4.03
CA LEU A 50 7.19 -9.05 -4.66
C LEU A 50 7.72 -9.98 -5.75
N LYS A 51 8.66 -9.52 -6.58
CA LYS A 51 9.27 -10.37 -7.61
C LYS A 51 10.00 -11.55 -6.97
N GLY A 52 10.66 -11.33 -5.84
CA GLY A 52 11.30 -12.41 -5.09
C GLY A 52 10.31 -13.44 -4.58
N TYR A 53 9.15 -13.00 -4.12
CA TYR A 53 8.08 -13.88 -3.64
C TYR A 53 7.40 -14.64 -4.80
N TYR A 54 7.04 -13.95 -5.87
CA TYR A 54 6.33 -14.56 -7.01
C TYR A 54 7.26 -15.33 -7.95
N LYS A 55 8.56 -15.03 -7.92
CA LYS A 55 9.59 -15.68 -8.77
C LYS A 55 9.24 -15.53 -10.25
N THR A 56 8.94 -16.63 -10.94
CA THR A 56 8.61 -16.63 -12.36
C THR A 56 7.12 -16.38 -12.64
N ARG A 57 6.29 -16.41 -11.61
CA ARG A 57 4.84 -16.14 -11.77
C ARG A 57 4.62 -14.64 -11.98
N PRO A 58 3.69 -14.24 -12.86
CA PRO A 58 3.38 -12.82 -13.03
C PRO A 58 2.74 -12.25 -11.77
N LEU A 59 2.99 -10.97 -11.52
CA LEU A 59 2.32 -10.26 -10.43
C LEU A 59 0.83 -10.11 -10.73
N PRO A 60 -0.06 -10.23 -9.72
CA PRO A 60 -1.51 -10.34 -9.95
C PRO A 60 -2.22 -9.00 -10.17
N TYR A 61 -1.52 -8.03 -10.70
CA TYR A 61 -2.06 -6.69 -10.94
C TYR A 61 -2.32 -6.46 -12.42
N GLY A 62 -3.10 -5.43 -12.73
CA GLY A 62 -3.28 -4.98 -14.10
C GLY A 62 -2.04 -4.22 -14.56
N THR A 63 -2.03 -2.90 -14.42
CA THR A 63 -0.86 -2.08 -14.72
C THR A 63 -0.10 -1.79 -13.44
N ILE A 64 1.23 -1.93 -13.47
CA ILE A 64 2.10 -1.68 -12.32
C ILE A 64 2.95 -0.44 -12.61
N TYR A 65 2.83 0.57 -11.75
CA TYR A 65 3.72 1.72 -11.75
C TYR A 65 4.71 1.57 -10.60
N VAL A 66 5.99 1.76 -10.89
CA VAL A 66 7.06 1.68 -9.88
C VAL A 66 7.73 3.04 -9.77
N ALA A 67 7.66 3.63 -8.59
CA ALA A 67 8.34 4.89 -8.30
C ALA A 67 9.81 4.62 -7.98
N SER A 68 10.71 5.30 -8.70
CA SER A 68 12.15 5.17 -8.52
C SER A 68 12.82 6.51 -8.75
N ILE A 69 13.89 6.79 -8.00
CA ILE A 69 14.75 7.94 -8.25
C ILE A 69 15.75 7.67 -9.36
N ASN A 70 15.89 6.42 -9.78
CA ASN A 70 16.81 6.02 -10.84
C ASN A 70 16.16 6.21 -12.22
N LYS A 71 16.55 7.27 -12.91
CA LYS A 71 16.01 7.62 -14.23
C LYS A 71 16.40 6.63 -15.34
N GLU A 72 17.40 5.80 -15.08
CA GLU A 72 17.86 4.79 -16.04
C GLU A 72 17.16 3.43 -15.86
N LEU A 73 16.38 3.28 -14.78
CA LEU A 73 15.71 2.01 -14.50
C LEU A 73 14.62 1.73 -15.54
N LYS A 74 14.67 0.52 -16.10
CA LYS A 74 13.64 0.00 -17.01
C LYS A 74 13.23 -1.38 -16.53
N LEU A 75 11.93 -1.65 -16.54
CA LEU A 75 11.35 -2.91 -16.10
C LEU A 75 10.47 -3.47 -17.21
N GLU A 76 10.50 -4.79 -17.39
CA GLU A 76 9.74 -5.45 -18.47
C GLU A 76 8.23 -5.47 -18.19
N ASP A 77 7.85 -5.64 -16.94
CA ASP A 77 6.46 -5.83 -16.52
C ASP A 77 5.87 -4.67 -15.71
N ALA A 78 6.55 -3.53 -15.72
CA ALA A 78 6.10 -2.36 -14.96
C ALA A 78 6.55 -1.07 -15.65
N ILE A 79 5.84 0.01 -15.35
CA ILE A 79 6.17 1.34 -15.87
C ILE A 79 6.86 2.11 -14.74
N VAL A 80 8.08 2.55 -14.99
CA VAL A 80 8.87 3.32 -14.01
C VAL A 80 8.47 4.78 -14.08
N ILE A 81 8.17 5.38 -12.92
CA ILE A 81 7.93 6.82 -12.80
C ILE A 81 8.99 7.43 -11.90
N ASN A 82 9.46 8.62 -12.27
CA ASN A 82 10.53 9.31 -11.54
C ASN A 82 10.06 10.57 -10.81
N ASP A 83 8.83 11.01 -11.04
CA ASP A 83 8.22 12.15 -10.35
C ASP A 83 6.86 11.74 -9.81
N ILE A 84 6.86 11.25 -8.58
CA ILE A 84 5.64 10.72 -7.97
C ILE A 84 4.59 11.81 -7.73
N ASP A 85 5.01 13.03 -7.38
CA ASP A 85 4.07 14.12 -7.10
C ASP A 85 3.29 14.51 -8.35
N SER A 86 3.98 14.71 -9.47
CA SER A 86 3.33 15.01 -10.75
C SER A 86 2.42 13.87 -11.19
N PHE A 87 2.90 12.63 -11.03
CA PHE A 87 2.12 11.43 -11.39
C PHE A 87 0.79 11.38 -10.62
N LEU A 88 0.84 11.55 -9.30
CA LEU A 88 -0.35 11.45 -8.45
C LEU A 88 -1.30 12.63 -8.68
N ARG A 89 -0.75 13.84 -8.84
CA ARG A 89 -1.56 15.03 -9.09
C ARG A 89 -2.36 14.90 -10.39
N ASP A 90 -1.76 14.33 -11.42
CA ASP A 90 -2.33 14.28 -12.76
C ASP A 90 -3.08 12.99 -13.07
N TYR A 91 -3.01 11.99 -12.19
CA TYR A 91 -3.68 10.70 -12.42
C TYR A 91 -5.19 10.83 -12.25
N LYS A 92 -5.98 10.39 -13.25
CA LYS A 92 -7.44 10.61 -13.28
C LYS A 92 -8.29 9.37 -13.02
N ASP A 93 -7.70 8.18 -13.10
CA ASP A 93 -8.44 6.92 -12.93
C ASP A 93 -8.24 6.34 -11.53
N GLU A 94 -8.73 5.11 -11.30
CA GLU A 94 -8.51 4.41 -10.03
C GLU A 94 -7.05 3.94 -9.93
N LEU A 95 -6.43 4.22 -8.80
CA LEU A 95 -5.06 3.83 -8.52
C LEU A 95 -4.98 3.29 -7.09
N TRP A 96 -4.24 2.21 -6.89
CA TRP A 96 -4.01 1.61 -5.57
C TRP A 96 -2.54 1.72 -5.20
N VAL A 97 -2.24 2.46 -4.14
CA VAL A 97 -0.88 2.62 -3.61
C VAL A 97 -0.64 1.50 -2.60
N VAL A 98 0.36 0.66 -2.85
CA VAL A 98 0.57 -0.58 -2.11
C VAL A 98 1.90 -0.65 -1.35
N GLY A 99 2.63 0.44 -1.25
CA GLY A 99 3.81 0.52 -0.38
C GLY A 99 5.12 0.84 -1.09
N GLY A 100 6.18 0.94 -0.38
CA GLY A 100 6.27 0.84 1.08
C GLY A 100 6.12 2.18 1.82
N ALA A 101 6.75 2.29 2.97
CA ALA A 101 6.60 3.43 3.87
C ALA A 101 6.86 4.79 3.21
N THR A 102 7.93 4.91 2.44
CA THR A 102 8.26 6.16 1.73
C THR A 102 7.17 6.53 0.72
N ILE A 103 6.68 5.54 -0.01
CA ILE A 103 5.65 5.76 -1.04
C ILE A 103 4.31 6.13 -0.38
N TYR A 104 3.97 5.52 0.74
CA TYR A 104 2.79 5.91 1.52
C TYR A 104 2.89 7.35 1.99
N LYS A 105 4.04 7.75 2.51
CA LYS A 105 4.27 9.11 3.00
C LYS A 105 4.09 10.14 1.87
N LEU A 106 4.67 9.86 0.70
CA LEU A 106 4.59 10.76 -0.45
C LEU A 106 3.19 10.79 -1.07
N SER A 107 2.44 9.69 -0.96
CA SER A 107 1.11 9.55 -1.57
C SER A 107 -0.02 10.07 -0.68
N LEU A 108 0.19 10.11 0.64
CA LEU A 108 -0.87 10.45 1.59
C LEU A 108 -1.56 11.79 1.30
N PRO A 109 -0.86 12.87 0.91
CA PRO A 109 -1.53 14.14 0.57
C PRO A 109 -2.52 14.05 -0.57
N TYR A 110 -2.38 13.04 -1.44
CA TYR A 110 -3.23 12.84 -2.63
C TYR A 110 -4.30 11.77 -2.42
N ALA A 111 -4.27 11.07 -1.30
CA ALA A 111 -5.13 9.91 -1.09
C ALA A 111 -6.57 10.32 -0.82
N ASP A 112 -7.49 9.75 -1.62
CA ASP A 112 -8.93 9.97 -1.47
C ASP A 112 -9.54 8.96 -0.50
N ARG A 113 -9.01 7.73 -0.48
CA ARG A 113 -9.49 6.65 0.38
C ARG A 113 -8.32 5.92 1.02
N LEU A 114 -8.50 5.58 2.30
CA LEU A 114 -7.53 4.81 3.08
C LEU A 114 -8.19 3.50 3.51
N TYR A 115 -7.71 2.40 2.96
CA TYR A 115 -8.12 1.05 3.36
C TYR A 115 -7.11 0.54 4.37
N ILE A 116 -7.45 0.63 5.65
CA ILE A 116 -6.54 0.30 6.74
C ILE A 116 -7.02 -0.95 7.46
N SER A 117 -6.17 -1.98 7.49
CA SER A 117 -6.37 -3.17 8.31
C SER A 117 -5.59 -2.98 9.61
N PHE A 118 -6.30 -2.79 10.73
CA PHE A 118 -5.66 -2.70 12.04
C PHE A 118 -5.50 -4.09 12.60
N VAL A 119 -4.27 -4.56 12.68
CA VAL A 119 -3.94 -5.88 13.23
C VAL A 119 -3.89 -5.77 14.74
N LYS A 120 -4.67 -6.61 15.42
CA LYS A 120 -4.77 -6.60 16.88
C LYS A 120 -3.50 -7.15 17.52
N GLY A 121 -3.21 -6.66 18.73
CA GLY A 121 -2.02 -7.04 19.49
C GLY A 121 -0.84 -6.12 19.22
N GLU A 122 0.22 -6.34 20.00
CA GLU A 122 1.47 -5.61 19.86
C GLU A 122 2.48 -6.47 19.10
N HIS A 123 3.16 -5.84 18.14
CA HIS A 123 4.15 -6.52 17.32
C HIS A 123 5.44 -5.72 17.34
N LYS A 124 6.54 -6.38 17.01
CA LYS A 124 7.87 -5.77 17.01
C LYS A 124 8.37 -5.55 15.61
N GLY A 125 8.99 -4.40 15.39
CA GLY A 125 9.57 -4.06 14.11
C GLY A 125 10.16 -2.67 14.14
N ASP A 126 10.60 -2.20 12.97
CA ASP A 126 11.33 -0.95 12.84
C ASP A 126 10.74 0.03 11.84
N LYS A 127 9.67 -0.36 11.14
CA LYS A 127 9.03 0.49 10.15
C LYS A 127 7.62 0.84 10.57
N TYR A 128 7.34 2.14 10.60
CA TYR A 128 6.05 2.67 11.03
C TYR A 128 5.40 3.47 9.93
N PHE A 129 4.07 3.45 9.90
CA PHE A 129 3.32 4.27 8.97
C PHE A 129 3.47 5.74 9.36
N PRO A 130 3.57 6.66 8.39
CA PRO A 130 3.65 8.10 8.69
C PRO A 130 2.39 8.58 9.42
N GLU A 131 2.53 9.70 10.13
CA GLU A 131 1.43 10.28 10.87
C GLU A 131 0.26 10.63 9.94
N ILE A 132 -0.95 10.29 10.36
CA ILE A 132 -2.18 10.54 9.60
C ILE A 132 -3.04 11.54 10.37
N ASP A 133 -3.46 12.59 9.67
CA ASP A 133 -4.45 13.51 10.21
C ASP A 133 -5.85 12.96 9.89
N PHE A 134 -6.41 12.18 10.81
CA PHE A 134 -7.71 11.55 10.63
C PHE A 134 -8.87 12.54 10.57
N SER A 135 -8.65 13.80 10.98
CA SER A 135 -9.68 14.83 10.85
C SER A 135 -10.04 15.15 9.40
N LYS A 136 -9.16 14.78 8.47
CA LYS A 136 -9.39 14.97 7.03
C LYS A 136 -10.18 13.84 6.38
N TYR A 137 -10.53 12.82 7.15
CA TYR A 137 -11.21 11.62 6.64
C TYR A 137 -12.39 11.26 7.51
N ASN A 138 -13.38 10.61 6.91
CA ASN A 138 -14.52 10.01 7.60
C ASN A 138 -14.39 8.49 7.55
N LEU A 139 -14.62 7.83 8.69
CA LEU A 139 -14.73 6.36 8.71
C LEU A 139 -16.08 5.99 8.11
N THR A 140 -16.09 5.40 6.93
CA THR A 140 -17.32 5.09 6.18
C THR A 140 -17.70 3.62 6.20
N TRP A 141 -16.75 2.76 6.54
CA TRP A 141 -17.00 1.31 6.62
C TRP A 141 -16.02 0.66 7.57
N GLN A 142 -16.48 -0.34 8.32
CA GLN A 142 -15.59 -1.16 9.13
C GLN A 142 -16.18 -2.55 9.31
N ASN A 143 -15.30 -3.51 9.49
CA ASN A 143 -15.64 -4.89 9.81
C ASN A 143 -14.54 -5.46 10.71
N GLU A 144 -14.93 -6.07 11.82
CA GLU A 144 -13.99 -6.57 12.79
C GLU A 144 -14.06 -8.09 12.88
N THR A 145 -12.89 -8.72 12.82
CA THR A 145 -12.72 -10.15 13.06
C THR A 145 -11.94 -10.34 14.36
N GLU A 146 -11.60 -11.60 14.69
CA GLU A 146 -10.82 -11.89 15.89
C GLU A 146 -9.44 -11.23 15.86
N GLU A 147 -8.79 -11.18 14.69
CA GLU A 147 -7.41 -10.73 14.57
C GLU A 147 -7.27 -9.33 13.94
N VAL A 148 -8.27 -8.86 13.17
CA VAL A 148 -8.13 -7.65 12.35
C VAL A 148 -9.40 -6.82 12.41
N ARG A 149 -9.22 -5.50 12.47
CA ARG A 149 -10.29 -4.53 12.26
C ARG A 149 -10.04 -3.85 10.91
N TYR A 150 -10.86 -4.22 9.93
CA TYR A 150 -10.81 -3.64 8.59
C TYR A 150 -11.56 -2.32 8.57
N THR A 151 -10.99 -1.30 7.96
CA THR A 151 -11.59 0.03 7.90
C THR A 151 -11.46 0.64 6.51
N LEU A 152 -12.40 1.53 6.20
CA LEU A 152 -12.30 2.43 5.05
C LEU A 152 -12.54 3.85 5.55
N TYR A 153 -11.55 4.70 5.32
CA TYR A 153 -11.63 6.14 5.58
C TYR A 153 -11.68 6.85 4.25
N GLU A 154 -12.64 7.74 4.08
CA GLU A 154 -12.79 8.54 2.87
C GLU A 154 -12.57 10.01 3.16
N ARG A 155 -11.87 10.70 2.27
CA ARG A 155 -11.55 12.11 2.44
C ARG A 155 -12.82 12.95 2.49
N VAL A 156 -12.83 13.88 3.43
CA VAL A 156 -13.95 14.81 3.64
C VAL A 156 -14.10 15.76 2.45
#